data_252eba71b6ed24ee2614e7009960ae9a
#
_entry.id   252eba71b6ed24ee2614e7009960ae9a
#
_cell.length_a   1.000
_cell.length_b   1.000
_cell.length_c   1.000
_cell.angle_alpha   90.00
_cell.angle_beta   90.00
_cell.angle_gamma   90.00
#
_symmetry.space_group_name_H-M   'P 1'
#
loop_
_entity.id
_entity.type
_entity.pdbx_description
1 polymer ?
#
loop_
_entity_poly.entity_id
_entity_poly.type
_entity_poly.pdbx_seq_one_letter_code
_entity_poly.pdbx_strand_id
1 'polypeptide(L)'
;MGESIDLNKDLIEHAESTFYARVTGDSLCDAGVEEGDILIVDKSLTPRNGDMAVCCVGGEFTLKYLEVHSDYILILPANSDYAPIRVEADEYFTVWGIVTYIIHKARKRR
;
A
#
# COMPACT_ATOMS: atom_id res chain seq x y z
N MET A 1 18.44 -18.14 -14.74
CA MET A 1 18.83 -17.62 -13.42
C MET A 1 20.31 -17.39 -13.44
N GLY A 2 20.82 -16.42 -12.86
CA GLY A 2 22.26 -16.21 -12.80
C GLY A 2 22.69 -14.80 -13.07
N GLU A 3 21.78 -13.96 -13.54
CA GLU A 3 22.08 -12.55 -13.67
C GLU A 3 21.87 -11.85 -12.34
N SER A 4 22.72 -10.87 -12.06
CA SER A 4 22.56 -10.02 -10.90
C SER A 4 21.36 -9.10 -11.08
N ILE A 5 20.62 -8.89 -10.00
CA ILE A 5 19.46 -8.00 -9.98
C ILE A 5 19.80 -6.78 -9.14
N ASP A 6 19.65 -5.61 -9.72
CA ASP A 6 19.65 -4.37 -8.95
C ASP A 6 18.23 -4.06 -8.56
N LEU A 7 17.86 -4.32 -7.31
CA LEU A 7 16.49 -4.13 -6.83
C LEU A 7 16.05 -2.68 -6.93
N ASN A 8 16.94 -1.74 -6.70
CA ASN A 8 16.57 -0.33 -6.83
C ASN A 8 16.17 -0.01 -8.27
N LYS A 9 16.93 -0.50 -9.23
CA LYS A 9 16.64 -0.29 -10.63
C LYS A 9 15.37 -1.00 -11.09
N ASP A 10 15.18 -2.23 -10.63
CA ASP A 10 14.09 -3.07 -11.10
C ASP A 10 12.76 -2.79 -10.43
N LEU A 11 12.78 -2.39 -9.15
CA LEU A 11 11.55 -2.20 -8.37
C LEU A 11 11.15 -0.75 -8.19
N ILE A 12 12.07 0.20 -8.36
CA ILE A 12 11.79 1.61 -8.11
C ILE A 12 11.80 2.36 -9.43
N GLU A 13 10.61 2.77 -9.87
CA GLU A 13 10.43 3.53 -11.09
C GLU A 13 10.59 5.04 -10.86
N HIS A 14 10.17 5.52 -9.70
CA HIS A 14 10.18 6.94 -9.34
C HIS A 14 10.90 7.14 -8.01
N ALA A 15 12.24 7.21 -8.08
CA ALA A 15 13.07 7.23 -6.86
C ALA A 15 12.73 8.39 -5.93
N GLU A 16 12.39 9.56 -6.47
CA GLU A 16 12.13 10.76 -5.67
C GLU A 16 10.83 10.68 -4.86
N SER A 17 9.89 9.85 -5.29
CA SER A 17 8.58 9.71 -4.67
C SER A 17 8.34 8.33 -4.07
N THR A 18 9.37 7.50 -3.99
CA THR A 18 9.25 6.13 -3.51
C THR A 18 9.82 6.02 -2.10
N PHE A 19 9.06 5.37 -1.24
CA PHE A 19 9.39 5.18 0.16
C PHE A 19 9.33 3.72 0.53
N TYR A 20 10.10 3.33 1.54
CA TYR A 20 10.02 2.02 2.14
C TYR A 20 9.28 2.14 3.46
N ALA A 21 8.41 1.19 3.73
CA ALA A 21 7.71 1.10 5.01
C ALA A 21 7.80 -0.33 5.52
N ARG A 22 8.10 -0.49 6.81
CA ARG A 22 8.13 -1.81 7.43
C ARG A 22 6.82 -2.03 8.17
N VAL A 23 6.22 -3.17 7.94
CA VAL A 23 4.98 -3.56 8.65
C VAL A 23 5.34 -3.98 10.07
N THR A 24 4.73 -3.33 11.06
CA THR A 24 4.89 -3.67 12.47
C THR A 24 3.57 -4.11 13.06
N GLY A 25 3.61 -5.12 13.91
CA GLY A 25 2.42 -5.70 14.49
C GLY A 25 1.64 -6.55 13.49
N ASP A 26 0.45 -6.98 13.88
CA ASP A 26 -0.41 -7.87 13.10
C ASP A 26 -1.68 -7.19 12.58
N SER A 27 -1.81 -5.88 12.79
CA SER A 27 -3.03 -5.13 12.45
C SER A 27 -3.31 -5.08 10.96
N LEU A 28 -2.33 -5.36 10.11
CA LEU A 28 -2.47 -5.31 8.66
C LEU A 28 -2.50 -6.69 8.00
N CYS A 29 -2.57 -7.77 8.78
CA CYS A 29 -2.53 -9.13 8.25
C CYS A 29 -3.67 -9.43 7.27
N ASP A 30 -4.82 -8.80 7.48
CA ASP A 30 -5.99 -9.00 6.62
C ASP A 30 -5.77 -8.47 5.20
N ALA A 31 -4.78 -7.61 5.00
CA ALA A 31 -4.45 -7.07 3.67
C ALA A 31 -3.41 -7.91 2.93
N GLY A 32 -3.07 -9.10 3.43
CA GLY A 32 -2.11 -9.98 2.79
C GLY A 32 -0.65 -9.64 3.09
N VAL A 33 -0.40 -8.89 4.15
CA VAL A 33 0.95 -8.57 4.60
C VAL A 33 1.17 -9.13 5.99
N GLU A 34 2.44 -9.33 6.34
CA GLU A 34 2.84 -9.87 7.63
C GLU A 34 3.78 -8.91 8.35
N GLU A 35 3.87 -9.06 9.66
CA GLU A 35 4.85 -8.31 10.43
C GLU A 35 6.25 -8.53 9.87
N GLY A 36 6.98 -7.45 9.69
CA GLY A 36 8.33 -7.49 9.15
C GLY A 36 8.40 -7.34 7.64
N ASP A 37 7.29 -7.44 6.94
CA ASP A 37 7.27 -7.20 5.50
C ASP A 37 7.71 -5.76 5.19
N ILE A 38 8.34 -5.59 4.05
CA ILE A 38 8.72 -4.27 3.55
C ILE A 38 7.81 -3.92 2.39
N LEU A 39 7.18 -2.76 2.50
CA LEU A 39 6.35 -2.22 1.46
C LEU A 39 7.16 -1.19 0.67
N ILE A 40 7.06 -1.27 -0.65
CA ILE A 40 7.57 -0.22 -1.53
C ILE A 40 6.36 0.61 -1.92
N VAL A 41 6.39 1.90 -1.57
CA VAL A 41 5.25 2.81 -1.72
C VAL A 41 5.65 3.98 -2.60
N ASP A 42 4.93 4.18 -3.69
CA ASP A 42 5.15 5.28 -4.62
C ASP A 42 4.05 6.31 -4.48
N LYS A 43 4.41 7.51 -4.07
CA LYS A 43 3.47 8.61 -3.85
C LYS A 43 3.08 9.33 -5.15
N SER A 44 3.80 9.10 -6.24
CA SER A 44 3.55 9.79 -7.50
C SER A 44 2.45 9.14 -8.34
N LEU A 45 2.10 7.89 -8.03
CA LEU A 45 1.16 7.15 -8.84
C LEU A 45 -0.28 7.62 -8.63
N THR A 46 -1.00 7.71 -9.74
CA THR A 46 -2.44 7.91 -9.70
C THR A 46 -3.12 6.61 -9.31
N PRO A 47 -3.99 6.61 -8.30
CA PRO A 47 -4.69 5.40 -7.89
C PRO A 47 -5.46 4.74 -9.04
N ARG A 48 -5.41 3.41 -9.09
CA ARG A 48 -6.17 2.59 -10.02
C ARG A 48 -7.05 1.63 -9.24
N ASN A 49 -8.12 1.21 -9.87
CA ASN A 49 -9.03 0.25 -9.26
C ASN A 49 -8.29 -1.04 -8.89
N GLY A 50 -8.45 -1.49 -7.64
CA GLY A 50 -7.77 -2.67 -7.12
C GLY A 50 -6.41 -2.41 -6.49
N ASP A 51 -5.90 -1.17 -6.54
CA ASP A 51 -4.63 -0.84 -5.91
C ASP A 51 -4.66 -1.06 -4.40
N MET A 52 -3.53 -1.52 -3.88
CA MET A 52 -3.25 -1.49 -2.45
C MET A 52 -2.59 -0.16 -2.13
N ALA A 53 -3.08 0.53 -1.11
CA ALA A 53 -2.60 1.86 -0.78
C ALA A 53 -2.37 2.02 0.72
N VAL A 54 -1.42 2.88 1.04
CA VAL A 54 -1.24 3.39 2.39
C VAL A 54 -2.16 4.59 2.52
N CYS A 55 -3.12 4.52 3.43
CA CYS A 55 -4.11 5.56 3.66
C CYS A 55 -3.95 6.16 5.05
N CYS A 56 -4.18 7.46 5.16
CA CYS A 56 -4.21 8.13 6.45
C CYS A 56 -5.66 8.40 6.81
N VAL A 57 -6.19 7.63 7.76
CA VAL A 57 -7.58 7.70 8.20
C VAL A 57 -7.59 7.92 9.70
N GLY A 58 -8.27 8.99 10.13
CA GLY A 58 -8.35 9.28 11.56
C GLY A 58 -7.00 9.53 12.22
N GLY A 59 -6.04 10.05 11.47
CA GLY A 59 -4.69 10.29 11.97
C GLY A 59 -3.78 9.07 12.00
N GLU A 60 -4.26 7.91 11.53
CA GLU A 60 -3.49 6.68 11.49
C GLU A 60 -3.21 6.25 10.07
N PHE A 61 -2.02 5.70 9.83
CA PHE A 61 -1.67 5.10 8.56
C PHE A 61 -2.12 3.64 8.56
N THR A 62 -2.91 3.28 7.55
CA THR A 62 -3.42 1.92 7.38
C THR A 62 -3.24 1.48 5.94
N LEU A 63 -3.22 0.17 5.74
CA LEU A 63 -3.11 -0.43 4.42
C LEU A 63 -4.49 -0.87 3.97
N LYS A 64 -4.92 -0.40 2.80
CA LYS A 64 -6.27 -0.68 2.29
C LYS A 64 -6.22 -0.91 0.79
N TYR A 65 -7.25 -1.57 0.28
CA TYR A 65 -7.49 -1.66 -1.16
C TYR A 65 -8.41 -0.54 -1.61
N LEU A 66 -8.27 -0.12 -2.85
CA LEU A 66 -9.02 0.98 -3.41
C LEU A 66 -9.97 0.49 -4.51
N GLU A 67 -11.16 1.06 -4.53
CA GLU A 67 -12.08 0.97 -5.66
C GLU A 67 -12.21 2.37 -6.23
N VAL A 68 -11.71 2.56 -7.45
CA VAL A 68 -11.59 3.90 -8.05
C VAL A 68 -12.74 4.15 -9.01
N HIS A 69 -13.45 5.24 -8.78
CA HIS A 69 -14.52 5.73 -9.64
C HIS A 69 -14.13 7.05 -10.28
N SER A 70 -14.94 7.56 -11.20
CA SER A 70 -14.59 8.75 -11.98
C SER A 70 -14.41 10.00 -11.13
N ASP A 71 -15.16 10.13 -10.04
CA ASP A 71 -15.21 11.33 -9.21
C ASP A 71 -14.98 11.08 -7.73
N TYR A 72 -14.76 9.83 -7.33
CA TYR A 72 -14.48 9.48 -5.94
C TYR A 72 -13.73 8.15 -5.86
N ILE A 73 -13.21 7.86 -4.68
CA ILE A 73 -12.53 6.60 -4.37
C ILE A 73 -13.20 5.99 -3.14
N LEU A 74 -13.44 4.68 -3.18
CA LEU A 74 -13.83 3.92 -2.00
C LEU A 74 -12.60 3.25 -1.42
N ILE A 75 -12.37 3.45 -0.14
CA ILE A 75 -11.36 2.74 0.64
C ILE A 75 -12.05 1.52 1.22
N LEU A 76 -11.60 0.34 0.78
CA LEU A 76 -12.25 -0.91 1.13
C LEU A 76 -11.69 -1.46 2.45
N PRO A 77 -12.55 -1.78 3.42
CA PRO A 77 -12.09 -2.44 4.63
C PRO A 77 -11.65 -3.86 4.32
N ALA A 78 -10.65 -4.36 5.05
CA ALA A 78 -10.25 -5.75 4.97
C ALA A 78 -11.33 -6.67 5.52
N ASN A 79 -12.11 -6.15 6.48
CA ASN A 79 -13.21 -6.89 7.10
C ASN A 79 -14.53 -6.41 6.53
N SER A 80 -15.32 -7.35 5.98
CA SER A 80 -16.61 -7.06 5.35
C SER A 80 -17.67 -6.53 6.33
N ASP A 81 -17.43 -6.63 7.64
CA ASP A 81 -18.35 -6.08 8.64
C ASP A 81 -18.34 -4.55 8.69
N TYR A 82 -17.35 -3.93 8.06
CA TYR A 82 -17.25 -2.48 8.01
C TYR A 82 -17.60 -1.97 6.61
N ALA A 83 -18.20 -0.79 6.57
CA ALA A 83 -18.54 -0.16 5.30
C ALA A 83 -17.30 0.45 4.63
N PRO A 84 -17.26 0.47 3.30
CA PRO A 84 -16.24 1.23 2.59
C PRO A 84 -16.29 2.71 2.97
N ILE A 85 -15.12 3.35 2.97
CA ILE A 85 -15.02 4.79 3.24
C ILE A 85 -14.95 5.51 1.90
N ARG A 86 -15.90 6.42 1.65
CA ARG A 86 -15.91 7.24 0.44
C ARG A 86 -14.99 8.45 0.61
N VAL A 87 -14.13 8.65 -0.36
CA VAL A 87 -13.16 9.75 -0.38
C VAL A 87 -13.42 10.58 -1.62
N GLU A 88 -13.78 11.84 -1.42
CA GLU A 88 -14.02 12.78 -2.52
C GLU A 88 -12.69 13.37 -3.02
N ALA A 89 -12.74 14.05 -4.17
CA ALA A 89 -11.53 14.58 -4.82
C ALA A 89 -10.73 15.54 -3.93
N ASP A 90 -11.40 16.34 -3.13
CA ASP A 90 -10.75 17.28 -2.21
C ASP A 90 -10.10 16.60 -1.00
N GLU A 91 -10.36 15.31 -0.82
CA GLU A 91 -9.84 14.50 0.27
C GLU A 91 -8.86 13.43 -0.20
N TYR A 92 -8.40 13.48 -1.44
CA TYR A 92 -7.50 12.45 -2.00
C TYR A 92 -6.16 12.37 -1.29
N PHE A 93 -5.79 13.39 -0.51
CA PHE A 93 -4.64 13.31 0.38
C PHE A 93 -4.75 12.18 1.40
N THR A 94 -5.96 11.66 1.64
CA THR A 94 -6.20 10.49 2.49
C THR A 94 -5.47 9.26 1.96
N VAL A 95 -5.34 9.15 0.64
CA VAL A 95 -4.50 8.13 0.00
C VAL A 95 -3.09 8.67 -0.06
N TRP A 96 -2.23 8.17 0.85
CA TRP A 96 -0.87 8.69 0.98
C TRP A 96 0.06 8.20 -0.12
N GLY A 97 -0.07 6.95 -0.52
CA GLY A 97 0.75 6.38 -1.60
C GLY A 97 0.28 4.99 -1.99
N ILE A 98 0.73 4.55 -3.15
CA ILE A 98 0.34 3.26 -3.73
C ILE A 98 1.44 2.24 -3.47
N VAL A 99 1.06 1.08 -2.95
CA VAL A 99 2.01 -0.01 -2.72
C VAL A 99 2.28 -0.70 -4.05
N THR A 100 3.52 -0.68 -4.47
CA THR A 100 3.93 -1.29 -5.74
C THR A 100 4.49 -2.69 -5.54
N TYR A 101 5.13 -2.95 -4.40
CA TYR A 101 5.70 -4.26 -4.07
C TYR A 101 5.60 -4.53 -2.59
N ILE A 102 5.49 -5.80 -2.27
CA ILE A 102 5.59 -6.31 -0.90
C ILE A 102 6.76 -7.27 -0.89
N ILE A 103 7.74 -6.99 -0.04
CA ILE A 103 8.89 -7.86 0.14
C ILE A 103 8.66 -8.65 1.42
N HIS A 104 8.46 -9.93 1.25
CA HIS A 104 8.15 -10.86 2.32
C HIS A 104 9.34 -11.78 2.58
N LYS A 105 9.70 -11.93 3.85
CA LYS A 105 10.79 -12.80 4.22
C LYS A 105 10.32 -14.25 4.25
N ALA A 106 10.87 -15.07 3.36
CA ALA A 106 10.49 -16.48 3.25
C ALA A 106 10.97 -17.29 4.47
N ARG A 107 12.20 -17.04 4.93
CA ARG A 107 12.76 -17.76 6.06
C ARG A 107 12.44 -17.02 7.36
N LYS A 108 11.53 -17.60 8.14
CA LYS A 108 11.13 -16.98 9.40
C LYS A 108 12.25 -17.03 10.42
N ARG A 109 12.29 -16.01 11.23
CA ARG A 109 13.18 -15.93 12.37
C ARG A 109 12.52 -16.63 13.55
N ARG A 110 13.32 -17.29 14.35
CA ARG A 110 12.84 -17.94 15.55
C ARG A 110 13.01 -17.09 16.77
#